data_e9519d88c980ef4b01234f76c1f42194
#
_entry.id   e9519d88c980ef4b01234f76c1f42194
#
_cell.length_a   1.000
_cell.length_b   1.000
_cell.length_c   1.000
_cell.angle_alpha   90.00
_cell.angle_beta   90.00
_cell.angle_gamma   90.00
#
_symmetry.space_group_name_H-M   'P 1'
#
loop_
_entity.id
_entity.type
_entity.pdbx_description
1 polymer ?
#
loop_
_entity_poly.entity_id
_entity_poly.type
_entity_poly.pdbx_seq_one_letter_code
_entity_poly.pdbx_strand_id
1 'polypeptide(L)'
;MELKSYQKKVIADLTRYLELLNETKSDTAAFRLFWQEKSAPVLGRYQNVIPGVPNLCFKVPTGGGKTFIACNAVRPIFDALPVTKTKAVVWLVPSDAILTQTAKALKDTSHPYRQKIDV
;
A
#
# COMPACT_ATOMS: atom_id res chain seq x y z
N MET A 1 -10.93 13.68 -8.03
CA MET A 1 -9.47 13.48 -8.02
C MET A 1 -9.15 12.09 -8.50
N GLU A 2 -8.34 11.97 -9.51
CA GLU A 2 -7.99 10.70 -10.13
C GLU A 2 -6.49 10.42 -10.01
N LEU A 3 -6.14 9.13 -9.99
CA LEU A 3 -4.74 8.70 -9.95
C LEU A 3 -4.03 9.07 -11.27
N LYS A 4 -2.82 9.61 -11.16
CA LYS A 4 -1.92 9.81 -12.29
C LYS A 4 -1.30 8.47 -12.71
N SER A 5 -0.70 8.43 -13.91
CA SER A 5 -0.14 7.19 -14.48
C SER A 5 0.86 6.51 -13.54
N TYR A 6 1.80 7.26 -12.96
CA TYR A 6 2.79 6.66 -12.06
C TYR A 6 2.17 6.19 -10.74
N GLN A 7 1.11 6.85 -10.27
CA GLN A 7 0.38 6.43 -9.08
C GLN A 7 -0.40 5.14 -9.34
N LYS A 8 -1.02 5.02 -10.50
CA LYS A 8 -1.67 3.77 -10.93
C LYS A 8 -0.69 2.61 -10.98
N LYS A 9 0.55 2.88 -11.43
CA LYS A 9 1.60 1.86 -11.46
C LYS A 9 1.95 1.36 -10.06
N VAL A 10 2.05 2.26 -9.08
CA VAL A 10 2.29 1.87 -7.68
C VAL A 10 1.18 0.94 -7.18
N ILE A 11 -0.07 1.29 -7.42
CA ILE A 11 -1.21 0.47 -7.00
C ILE A 11 -1.24 -0.87 -7.74
N ALA A 12 -0.93 -0.87 -9.03
CA ALA A 12 -0.84 -2.11 -9.82
C ALA A 12 0.26 -3.05 -9.30
N ASP A 13 1.42 -2.51 -8.96
CA ASP A 13 2.52 -3.27 -8.39
C ASP A 13 2.15 -3.86 -7.02
N LEU A 14 1.50 -3.07 -6.17
CA LEU A 14 0.98 -3.56 -4.89
C LEU A 14 -0.03 -4.70 -5.10
N THR A 15 -0.98 -4.51 -5.98
CA THR A 15 -2.01 -5.51 -6.28
C THR A 15 -1.39 -6.82 -6.78
N ARG A 16 -0.39 -6.72 -7.67
CA ARG A 16 0.30 -7.92 -8.17
C ARG A 16 1.06 -8.64 -7.07
N TYR A 17 1.75 -7.91 -6.21
CA TYR A 17 2.40 -8.54 -5.06
C TYR A 17 1.40 -9.27 -4.16
N LEU A 18 0.26 -8.65 -3.88
CA LEU A 18 -0.78 -9.26 -3.05
C LEU A 18 -1.36 -10.54 -3.68
N GLU A 19 -1.53 -10.57 -5.00
CA GLU A 19 -1.93 -11.77 -5.72
C GLU A 19 -0.89 -12.90 -5.54
N LEU A 20 0.39 -12.58 -5.73
CA LEU A 20 1.48 -13.53 -5.54
C LEU A 20 1.56 -14.01 -4.09
N LEU A 21 1.33 -13.13 -3.13
CA LEU A 21 1.27 -13.47 -1.72
C LEU A 21 0.18 -14.51 -1.43
N ASN A 22 -1.01 -14.31 -2.00
CA ASN A 22 -2.13 -15.24 -1.83
C ASN A 22 -1.88 -16.58 -2.52
N GLU A 23 -1.19 -16.59 -3.67
CA GLU A 23 -0.83 -17.81 -4.39
C GLU A 23 0.25 -18.62 -3.68
N THR A 24 1.32 -17.94 -3.22
CA THR A 24 2.49 -18.61 -2.65
C THR A 24 2.37 -18.87 -1.15
N LYS A 25 1.52 -18.13 -0.45
CA LYS A 25 1.42 -18.13 1.02
C LYS A 25 2.74 -17.76 1.70
N SER A 26 3.66 -17.11 1.00
CA SER A 26 4.97 -16.71 1.49
C SER A 26 5.31 -15.30 1.01
N ASP A 27 5.56 -14.40 1.96
CA ASP A 27 5.96 -13.02 1.67
C ASP A 27 7.28 -12.95 0.91
N THR A 28 8.25 -13.78 1.28
CA THR A 28 9.57 -13.85 0.62
C THR A 28 9.44 -14.41 -0.80
N ALA A 29 8.68 -15.47 -1.00
CA ALA A 29 8.48 -16.06 -2.32
C ALA A 29 7.72 -15.09 -3.23
N ALA A 30 6.71 -14.41 -2.73
CA ALA A 30 5.95 -13.41 -3.48
C ALA A 30 6.84 -12.25 -3.94
N PHE A 31 7.71 -11.76 -3.06
CA PHE A 31 8.66 -10.69 -3.40
C PHE A 31 9.63 -11.11 -4.50
N ARG A 32 10.19 -12.32 -4.38
CA ARG A 32 11.10 -12.85 -5.39
C ARG A 32 10.42 -13.00 -6.75
N LEU A 33 9.21 -13.57 -6.80
CA LEU A 33 8.45 -13.75 -8.04
C LEU A 33 8.05 -12.41 -8.66
N PHE A 34 7.66 -11.44 -7.84
CA PHE A 34 7.35 -10.10 -8.31
C PHE A 34 8.51 -9.49 -9.10
N TRP A 35 9.73 -9.55 -8.57
CA TRP A 35 10.89 -9.00 -9.24
C TRP A 35 11.31 -9.83 -10.45
N GLN A 36 11.11 -11.14 -10.44
CA GLN A 36 11.34 -11.98 -11.63
C GLN A 36 10.43 -11.57 -12.79
N GLU A 37 9.16 -11.31 -12.52
CA GLU A 37 8.21 -10.83 -13.54
C GLU A 37 8.62 -9.48 -14.12
N LYS A 38 9.20 -8.61 -13.32
CA LYS A 38 9.69 -7.30 -13.77
C LYS A 38 10.94 -7.39 -14.61
N SER A 39 11.60 -8.54 -14.69
CA SER A 39 12.90 -8.73 -15.36
C SER A 39 13.95 -7.74 -14.87
N ALA A 40 13.86 -7.33 -13.63
CA ALA A 40 14.76 -6.37 -13.00
C ALA A 40 15.60 -7.06 -11.92
N PRO A 41 16.86 -6.65 -11.74
CA PRO A 41 17.67 -7.20 -10.65
C PRO A 41 17.06 -6.84 -9.29
N VAL A 42 17.08 -7.80 -8.39
CA VAL A 42 16.67 -7.54 -6.99
C VAL A 42 17.77 -6.73 -6.33
N LEU A 43 17.45 -5.51 -5.90
CA LEU A 43 18.42 -4.58 -5.31
C LEU A 43 18.75 -4.88 -3.84
N GLY A 44 18.19 -5.94 -3.28
CA GLY A 44 18.44 -6.31 -1.91
C GLY A 44 17.62 -7.54 -1.50
N ARG A 45 17.85 -8.00 -0.29
CA ARG A 45 17.07 -9.07 0.28
C ARG A 45 15.74 -8.55 0.81
N TYR A 46 14.69 -9.34 0.66
CA TYR A 46 13.46 -9.11 1.40
C TYR A 46 13.73 -9.33 2.89
N GLN A 47 13.31 -8.38 3.71
CA GLN A 47 13.49 -8.45 5.15
C GLN A 47 12.15 -8.31 5.86
N ASN A 48 11.86 -9.24 6.76
CA ASN A 48 10.72 -9.16 7.65
C ASN A 48 11.11 -8.50 8.96
N VAL A 49 10.32 -7.53 9.40
CA VAL A 49 10.39 -7.04 10.78
C VAL A 49 9.63 -7.98 11.69
N ILE A 50 8.45 -8.42 11.23
CA ILE A 50 7.61 -9.39 11.94
C ILE A 50 7.44 -10.62 11.04
N PRO A 51 7.82 -11.83 11.49
CA PRO A 51 7.68 -13.03 10.66
C PRO A 51 6.24 -13.25 10.18
N GLY A 52 6.09 -13.54 8.90
CA GLY A 52 4.78 -13.78 8.28
C GLY A 52 3.97 -12.53 7.96
N VAL A 53 4.47 -11.34 8.31
CA VAL A 53 3.82 -10.08 7.98
C VAL A 53 4.58 -9.39 6.86
N PRO A 54 3.96 -9.15 5.68
CA PRO A 54 4.62 -8.48 4.57
C PRO A 54 5.11 -7.08 4.96
N ASN A 55 6.33 -6.77 4.55
CA ASN A 55 6.96 -5.48 4.79
C ASN A 55 7.40 -4.90 3.44
N LEU A 56 6.68 -3.88 2.97
CA LEU A 56 6.88 -3.28 1.66
C LEU A 56 7.13 -1.78 1.79
N CYS A 57 7.99 -1.27 0.92
CA CYS A 57 8.28 0.16 0.83
C CYS A 57 8.13 0.61 -0.62
N PHE A 58 7.37 1.68 -0.83
CA PHE A 58 7.24 2.34 -2.12
C PHE A 58 7.91 3.72 -2.03
N LYS A 59 8.93 3.92 -2.85
CA LYS A 59 9.59 5.23 -2.94
C LYS A 59 8.89 6.08 -4.00
N VAL A 60 8.32 7.18 -3.55
CA VAL A 60 7.63 8.15 -4.42
C VAL A 60 8.25 9.52 -4.21
N PRO A 61 8.54 10.27 -5.29
CA PRO A 61 9.14 11.60 -5.17
C PRO A 61 8.30 12.54 -4.31
N THR A 62 8.95 13.51 -3.68
CA THR A 62 8.28 14.61 -2.98
C THR A 62 7.33 15.32 -3.92
N GLY A 63 6.11 15.57 -3.47
CA GLY A 63 5.06 16.13 -4.33
C GLY A 63 4.37 15.09 -5.22
N GLY A 64 4.68 13.80 -5.08
CA GLY A 64 4.08 12.71 -5.87
C GLY A 64 2.71 12.24 -5.38
N GLY A 65 2.13 12.90 -4.38
CA GLY A 65 0.81 12.52 -3.86
C GLY A 65 0.81 11.24 -3.04
N LYS A 66 1.78 11.07 -2.15
CA LYS A 66 1.95 9.86 -1.31
C LYS A 66 0.71 9.54 -0.49
N THR A 67 0.09 10.55 0.11
CA THR A 67 -1.11 10.36 0.93
C THR A 67 -2.27 9.83 0.08
N PHE A 68 -2.44 10.34 -1.12
CA PHE A 68 -3.49 9.88 -2.02
C PHE A 68 -3.23 8.45 -2.50
N ILE A 69 -1.98 8.11 -2.80
CA ILE A 69 -1.59 6.72 -3.13
C ILE A 69 -1.92 5.79 -1.95
N ALA A 70 -1.56 6.18 -0.73
CA ALA A 70 -1.83 5.38 0.46
C ALA A 70 -3.34 5.17 0.68
N CYS A 71 -4.16 6.19 0.46
CA CYS A 71 -5.61 6.06 0.54
C CYS A 71 -6.15 5.05 -0.49
N ASN A 72 -5.61 5.07 -1.70
CA ASN A 72 -6.01 4.13 -2.75
C ASN A 72 -5.46 2.71 -2.51
N ALA A 73 -4.46 2.54 -1.67
CA ALA A 73 -3.88 1.22 -1.35
C ALA A 73 -4.71 0.44 -0.33
N VAL A 74 -5.52 1.10 0.48
CA VAL A 74 -6.29 0.45 1.56
C VAL A 74 -7.24 -0.62 1.01
N ARG A 75 -7.97 -0.31 -0.05
CA ARG A 75 -8.97 -1.24 -0.61
C ARG A 75 -8.33 -2.50 -1.19
N PRO A 76 -7.29 -2.42 -2.04
CA PRO A 76 -6.61 -3.63 -2.52
C PRO A 76 -6.05 -4.50 -1.40
N ILE A 77 -5.49 -3.87 -0.36
CA ILE A 77 -4.97 -4.61 0.80
C ILE A 77 -6.10 -5.33 1.52
N PHE A 78 -7.20 -4.65 1.80
CA PHE A 78 -8.35 -5.26 2.48
C PHE A 78 -8.97 -6.38 1.66
N ASP A 79 -9.06 -6.21 0.34
CA ASP A 79 -9.59 -7.25 -0.55
C ASP A 79 -8.70 -8.50 -0.58
N ALA A 80 -7.39 -8.34 -0.38
CA ALA A 80 -6.44 -9.45 -0.33
C ALA A 80 -6.45 -10.19 1.01
N LEU A 81 -6.97 -9.58 2.08
CA LEU A 81 -7.07 -10.20 3.40
C LEU A 81 -8.32 -11.08 3.49
N PRO A 82 -8.29 -12.13 4.34
CA PRO A 82 -9.48 -12.99 4.54
C PRO A 82 -10.69 -12.19 4.99
N VAL A 83 -11.85 -12.43 4.40
CA VAL A 83 -13.09 -11.72 4.72
C VAL A 83 -13.56 -11.92 6.17
N THR A 84 -13.13 -13.00 6.80
CA THR A 84 -13.47 -13.35 8.19
C THR A 84 -12.66 -12.58 9.22
N LYS A 85 -11.62 -11.84 8.79
CA LYS A 85 -10.76 -11.08 9.70
C LYS A 85 -11.26 -9.66 9.86
N THR A 86 -11.25 -9.17 11.10
CA THR A 86 -11.41 -7.75 11.37
C THR A 86 -10.22 -6.99 10.82
N LYS A 87 -10.49 -5.87 10.15
CA LYS A 87 -9.46 -5.08 9.45
C LYS A 87 -9.38 -3.70 10.07
N ALA A 88 -8.16 -3.20 10.21
CA ALA A 88 -7.90 -1.85 10.69
C ALA A 88 -6.69 -1.27 9.97
N VAL A 89 -6.65 0.06 9.89
CA VAL A 89 -5.50 0.80 9.35
C VAL A 89 -4.90 1.63 10.47
N VAL A 90 -3.59 1.50 10.65
CA VAL A 90 -2.82 2.40 11.52
C VAL A 90 -2.00 3.31 10.61
N TRP A 91 -2.22 4.61 10.72
CA TRP A 91 -1.59 5.62 9.89
C TRP A 91 -0.56 6.39 10.69
N LEU A 92 0.71 6.18 10.40
CA LEU A 92 1.82 6.84 11.08
C LEU A 92 2.29 8.04 10.27
N VAL A 93 2.50 9.16 10.93
CA VAL A 93 2.94 10.41 10.32
C VAL A 93 4.13 10.99 11.06
N PRO A 94 5.02 11.76 10.36
CA PRO A 94 6.28 12.21 10.98
C PRO A 94 6.15 13.43 11.88
N SER A 95 5.01 14.15 11.89
CA SER A 95 4.87 15.38 12.69
C SER A 95 3.41 15.64 13.06
N ASP A 96 3.20 16.47 14.09
CA ASP A 96 1.86 16.87 14.54
C ASP A 96 1.11 17.69 13.50
N ALA A 97 1.82 18.52 12.74
CA ALA A 97 1.21 19.31 11.66
C ALA A 97 0.62 18.40 10.58
N ILE A 98 1.37 17.38 10.16
CA ILE A 98 0.91 16.40 9.19
C ILE A 98 -0.20 15.53 9.78
N LEU A 99 -0.11 15.17 11.05
CA LEU A 99 -1.16 14.44 11.75
C LEU A 99 -2.49 15.19 11.72
N THR A 100 -2.49 16.46 12.08
CA THR A 100 -3.68 17.29 12.07
C THR A 100 -4.29 17.40 10.68
N GLN A 101 -3.46 17.67 9.68
CA GLN A 101 -3.89 17.79 8.29
C GLN A 101 -4.48 16.48 7.76
N THR A 102 -3.81 15.37 7.99
CA THR A 102 -4.25 14.05 7.53
C THR A 102 -5.54 13.64 8.22
N ALA A 103 -5.62 13.79 9.54
CA ALA A 103 -6.82 13.48 10.30
C ALA A 103 -8.03 14.28 9.84
N LYS A 104 -7.85 15.57 9.56
CA LYS A 104 -8.92 16.42 9.03
C LYS A 104 -9.43 15.90 7.69
N ALA A 105 -8.53 15.55 6.78
CA ALA A 105 -8.90 15.02 5.47
C ALA A 105 -9.64 13.68 5.59
N LEU A 106 -9.17 12.76 6.43
CA LEU A 106 -9.76 11.44 6.56
C LEU A 106 -11.07 11.39 7.35
N LYS A 107 -11.32 12.40 8.19
CA LYS A 107 -12.60 12.53 8.91
C LYS A 107 -13.71 13.16 8.06
N ASP A 108 -13.35 13.92 7.05
CA ASP A 108 -14.30 14.58 6.16
C ASP A 108 -14.76 13.61 5.09
N THR A 109 -15.99 13.11 5.20
CA THR A 109 -16.55 12.12 4.26
C THR A 109 -16.67 12.61 2.82
N SER A 110 -16.64 13.94 2.60
CA SER A 110 -16.65 14.53 1.27
C SER A 110 -15.27 14.73 0.68
N HIS A 111 -14.20 14.56 1.49
CA HIS A 111 -12.83 14.75 1.02
C HIS A 111 -12.43 13.61 0.06
N PRO A 112 -11.73 13.93 -1.06
CA PRO A 112 -11.33 12.91 -2.03
C PRO A 112 -10.50 11.77 -1.42
N TYR A 113 -9.66 12.05 -0.45
CA TYR A 113 -8.86 11.01 0.23
C TYR A 113 -9.74 10.03 1.00
N ARG A 114 -10.71 10.56 1.74
CA ARG A 114 -11.64 9.72 2.50
C ARG A 114 -12.50 8.85 1.59
N GLN A 115 -12.94 9.39 0.45
CA GLN A 115 -13.77 8.66 -0.50
C GLN A 115 -13.05 7.46 -1.13
N LYS A 116 -11.72 7.52 -1.26
CA LYS A 116 -10.93 6.41 -1.83
C LYS A 116 -10.72 5.26 -0.85
N ILE A 117 -10.79 5.51 0.45
CA ILE A 117 -10.61 4.47 1.45
C ILE A 117 -11.77 3.49 1.46
N ASP A 118 -13.00 3.96 1.40
CA ASP A 118 -14.22 3.15 1.30
C ASP A 118 -14.23 1.98 2.31
N VAL A 119 -14.17 2.34 3.57
CA VAL A 119 -14.22 1.38 4.68
C VAL A 119 -15.44 1.62 5.56
#